data_1b6d468bc6b0a306c0b52451634d2646
#
_entry.id   1b6d468bc6b0a306c0b52451634d2646
#
_cell.length_a   1.000
_cell.length_b   1.000
_cell.length_c   1.000
_cell.angle_alpha   90.00
_cell.angle_beta   90.00
_cell.angle_gamma   90.00
#
_symmetry.space_group_name_H-M   'P 1'
#
loop_
_entity.id
_entity.type
_entity.pdbx_description
1 polymer ?
#
loop_
_entity_poly.entity_id
_entity_poly.type
_entity_poly.pdbx_seq_one_letter_code
_entity_poly.pdbx_strand_id
1 'polypeptide(L)'
;AIMIIGVALFVLFLGYKLVRYLQNRLWKRLAFTWGIFLILVLIFALPQLFMWTFSQASGDNFVRSHFNWSNNGDQYIVFYLKNLGLPFVLLLLSSFVVSARNLKIGAPYLLIWFVAELAAFQPNDYDNNKLLFVGAVFICGLAADALVQLYERYGAVYWCSAIGKAGVVLLGACLLFVSAISGFLT
;
A
#
# COMPACT_ATOMS: atom_id res chain seq x y z
N ALA A 1 -9.17 8.66 -9.94
CA ALA A 1 -8.94 8.35 -8.51
C ALA A 1 -7.46 8.06 -8.21
N ILE A 2 -6.81 7.09 -8.86
CA ILE A 2 -5.39 6.74 -8.61
C ILE A 2 -4.47 7.96 -8.77
N MET A 3 -4.71 8.80 -9.80
CA MET A 3 -3.91 9.99 -10.02
C MET A 3 -4.08 11.04 -8.91
N ILE A 4 -5.28 11.22 -8.38
CA ILE A 4 -5.55 12.15 -7.25
C ILE A 4 -4.82 11.69 -6.00
N ILE A 5 -4.86 10.40 -5.71
CA ILE A 5 -4.15 9.83 -4.54
C ILE A 5 -2.64 9.89 -4.76
N GLY A 6 -2.16 9.58 -5.98
CA GLY A 6 -0.76 9.76 -6.32
C GLY A 6 -0.28 11.19 -6.12
N VAL A 7 -1.08 12.18 -6.54
CA VAL A 7 -0.80 13.59 -6.31
C VAL A 7 -0.83 13.93 -4.82
N ALA A 8 -1.80 13.44 -4.06
CA ALA A 8 -1.88 13.69 -2.61
C ALA A 8 -0.66 13.12 -1.87
N LEU A 9 -0.26 11.88 -2.18
CA LEU A 9 0.94 11.27 -1.61
C LEU A 9 2.21 12.02 -2.01
N PHE A 10 2.28 12.46 -3.25
CA PHE A 10 3.39 13.27 -3.73
C PHE A 10 3.47 14.61 -2.99
N VAL A 11 2.35 15.28 -2.76
CA VAL A 11 2.27 16.51 -1.97
C VAL A 11 2.70 16.28 -0.52
N LEU A 12 2.27 15.19 0.11
CA LEU A 12 2.72 14.82 1.46
C LEU A 12 4.22 14.54 1.51
N PHE A 13 4.74 13.83 0.51
CA PHE A 13 6.17 13.57 0.39
C PHE A 13 6.97 14.86 0.17
N LEU A 14 6.47 15.76 -0.69
CA LEU A 14 7.06 17.08 -0.88
C LEU A 14 7.03 17.89 0.42
N GLY A 15 5.93 17.90 1.13
CA GLY A 15 5.80 18.55 2.44
C GLY A 15 6.83 18.03 3.45
N TYR A 16 6.97 16.71 3.55
CA TYR A 16 7.99 16.10 4.40
C TYR A 16 9.41 16.51 4.00
N LYS A 17 9.72 16.47 2.69
CA LYS A 17 11.02 16.92 2.18
C LYS A 17 11.24 18.39 2.40
N LEU A 18 10.22 19.22 2.17
CA LEU A 18 10.27 20.66 2.44
C LEU A 18 10.67 20.93 3.89
N VAL A 19 9.98 20.33 4.85
CA VAL A 19 10.29 20.48 6.28
C VAL A 19 11.75 20.09 6.57
N ARG A 20 12.22 18.96 6.02
CA ARG A 20 13.61 18.53 6.16
C ARG A 20 14.62 19.50 5.58
N TYR A 21 14.35 20.07 4.39
CA TYR A 21 15.22 21.05 3.75
C TYR A 21 15.20 22.38 4.50
N LEU A 22 14.06 22.79 5.06
CA LEU A 22 13.91 23.95 5.92
C LEU A 22 14.76 23.82 7.19
N GLN A 23 14.64 22.69 7.88
CA GLN A 23 15.41 22.39 9.08
C GLN A 23 16.92 22.43 8.82
N ASN A 24 17.37 21.98 7.64
CA ASN A 24 18.77 21.93 7.26
C ASN A 24 19.27 23.19 6.50
N ARG A 25 18.45 24.22 6.37
CA ARG A 25 18.74 25.49 5.64
C ARG A 25 19.20 25.29 4.19
N LEU A 26 18.75 24.23 3.50
CA LEU A 26 19.17 23.88 2.15
C LEU A 26 18.21 24.45 1.06
N TRP A 27 17.78 25.69 1.21
CA TRP A 27 16.78 26.34 0.36
C TRP A 27 17.12 26.37 -1.14
N LYS A 28 18.37 26.68 -1.49
CA LYS A 28 18.81 26.74 -2.90
C LYS A 28 18.68 25.39 -3.59
N ARG A 29 19.03 24.31 -2.88
CA ARG A 29 18.93 22.95 -3.39
C ARG A 29 17.49 22.50 -3.53
N LEU A 30 16.63 22.88 -2.60
CA LEU A 30 15.20 22.63 -2.67
C LEU A 30 14.59 23.31 -3.89
N ALA A 31 14.78 24.63 -4.04
CA ALA A 31 14.22 25.41 -5.13
C ALA A 31 14.68 24.92 -6.52
N PHE A 32 15.95 24.59 -6.67
CA PHE A 32 16.50 24.15 -7.95
C PHE A 32 16.03 22.74 -8.32
N THR A 33 16.15 21.76 -7.40
CA THR A 33 15.84 20.36 -7.72
C THR A 33 14.33 20.10 -7.80
N TRP A 34 13.58 20.62 -6.82
CA TRP A 34 12.15 20.35 -6.71
C TRP A 34 11.29 21.37 -7.44
N GLY A 35 11.77 22.61 -7.58
CA GLY A 35 11.08 23.64 -8.35
C GLY A 35 10.97 23.27 -9.82
N ILE A 36 12.07 22.86 -10.45
CA ILE A 36 12.05 22.41 -11.85
C ILE A 36 11.14 21.18 -12.01
N PHE A 37 11.26 20.20 -11.12
CA PHE A 37 10.42 19.00 -11.16
C PHE A 37 8.93 19.34 -11.03
N LEU A 38 8.57 20.19 -10.09
CA LEU A 38 7.19 20.64 -9.88
C LEU A 38 6.64 21.36 -11.11
N ILE A 39 7.43 22.28 -11.69
CA ILE A 39 7.02 23.02 -12.91
C ILE A 39 6.75 22.04 -14.05
N LEU A 40 7.64 21.07 -14.29
CA LEU A 40 7.43 20.06 -15.34
C LEU A 40 6.19 19.21 -15.08
N VAL A 41 5.99 18.75 -13.84
CA VAL A 41 4.79 17.98 -13.46
C VAL A 41 3.53 18.81 -13.68
N LEU A 42 3.52 20.08 -13.31
CA LEU A 42 2.37 20.97 -13.52
C LEU A 42 2.09 21.20 -15.01
N ILE A 43 3.11 21.43 -15.82
CA ILE A 43 2.94 21.63 -17.28
C ILE A 43 2.29 20.42 -17.93
N PHE A 44 2.69 19.20 -17.54
CA PHE A 44 2.16 17.98 -18.15
C PHE A 44 0.85 17.49 -17.50
N ALA A 45 0.71 17.62 -16.19
CA ALA A 45 -0.43 17.09 -15.45
C ALA A 45 -1.64 18.05 -15.42
N LEU A 46 -1.42 19.38 -15.36
CA LEU A 46 -2.53 20.35 -15.29
C LEU A 46 -3.49 20.26 -16.48
N PRO A 47 -3.04 20.20 -17.75
CA PRO A 47 -3.96 20.07 -18.87
C PRO A 47 -4.84 18.81 -18.76
N GLN A 48 -4.25 17.68 -18.38
CA GLN A 48 -4.99 16.43 -18.20
C GLN A 48 -5.98 16.51 -17.04
N LEU A 49 -5.58 17.12 -15.92
CA LEU A 49 -6.47 17.33 -14.78
C LEU A 49 -7.68 18.21 -15.17
N PHE A 50 -7.45 19.32 -15.84
CA PHE A 50 -8.55 20.22 -16.23
C PHE A 50 -9.43 19.65 -17.32
N MET A 51 -8.85 19.05 -18.36
CA MET A 51 -9.63 18.57 -19.51
C MET A 51 -10.37 17.25 -19.24
N TRP A 52 -9.83 16.37 -18.39
CA TRP A 52 -10.41 15.04 -18.16
C TRP A 52 -10.95 14.86 -16.73
N THR A 53 -10.15 15.12 -15.71
CA THR A 53 -10.53 14.76 -14.36
C THR A 53 -11.62 15.67 -13.80
N PHE A 54 -11.47 16.98 -13.97
CA PHE A 54 -12.47 17.93 -13.46
C PHE A 54 -13.74 17.96 -14.29
N SER A 55 -13.66 17.75 -15.60
CA SER A 55 -14.86 17.66 -16.43
C SER A 55 -15.71 16.42 -16.14
N GLN A 56 -15.06 15.30 -15.79
CA GLN A 56 -15.76 14.09 -15.37
C GLN A 56 -16.22 14.13 -13.91
N ALA A 57 -15.48 14.85 -13.05
CA ALA A 57 -15.81 14.98 -11.62
C ALA A 57 -17.00 15.92 -11.34
N SER A 58 -17.44 16.69 -12.31
CA SER A 58 -18.62 17.57 -12.17
C SER A 58 -19.97 16.83 -12.20
N GLY A 59 -19.95 15.50 -12.42
CA GLY A 59 -21.14 14.66 -12.29
C GLY A 59 -21.50 14.36 -10.84
N ASP A 60 -22.80 14.27 -10.54
CA ASP A 60 -23.30 13.88 -9.23
C ASP A 60 -22.72 12.54 -8.77
N ASN A 61 -22.28 12.44 -7.52
CA ASN A 61 -21.77 11.24 -6.86
C ASN A 61 -20.36 10.75 -7.26
N PHE A 62 -19.49 11.65 -7.73
CA PHE A 62 -18.10 11.28 -8.03
C PHE A 62 -17.32 10.80 -6.79
N VAL A 63 -17.56 11.40 -5.62
CA VAL A 63 -17.00 10.94 -4.34
C VAL A 63 -18.15 10.69 -3.38
N ARG A 64 -18.24 9.47 -2.87
CA ARG A 64 -19.25 9.08 -1.90
C ARG A 64 -18.60 8.37 -0.71
N SER A 65 -19.05 8.67 0.48
CA SER A 65 -18.67 7.93 1.68
C SER A 65 -19.41 6.61 1.70
N HIS A 66 -18.67 5.51 1.66
CA HIS A 66 -19.25 4.17 1.69
C HIS A 66 -18.22 3.18 2.23
N PHE A 67 -18.33 2.87 3.52
CA PHE A 67 -17.47 1.87 4.13
C PHE A 67 -17.77 0.48 3.58
N ASN A 68 -16.71 -0.28 3.32
CA ASN A 68 -16.82 -1.67 2.87
C ASN A 68 -17.64 -1.83 1.55
N TRP A 69 -17.50 -0.88 0.64
CA TRP A 69 -18.25 -0.85 -0.63
C TRP A 69 -17.90 -2.01 -1.57
N SER A 70 -16.70 -2.59 -1.44
CA SER A 70 -16.24 -3.71 -2.27
C SER A 70 -16.84 -5.06 -1.83
N ASN A 71 -17.44 -5.12 -0.65
CA ASN A 71 -17.98 -6.36 -0.09
C ASN A 71 -19.43 -6.60 -0.52
N ASN A 72 -19.66 -7.75 -1.10
CA ASN A 72 -20.97 -8.19 -1.61
C ASN A 72 -21.75 -9.07 -0.61
N GLY A 73 -21.65 -8.82 0.69
CA GLY A 73 -22.46 -9.51 1.71
C GLY A 73 -21.70 -10.43 2.66
N ASP A 74 -20.41 -10.64 2.44
CA ASP A 74 -19.54 -11.34 3.41
C ASP A 74 -19.26 -10.44 4.64
N GLN A 75 -18.91 -11.05 5.76
CA GLN A 75 -18.34 -10.29 6.88
C GLN A 75 -17.00 -9.71 6.46
N TYR A 76 -16.71 -8.48 6.90
CA TYR A 76 -15.52 -7.71 6.49
C TYR A 76 -14.21 -8.50 6.54
N ILE A 77 -13.92 -9.14 7.67
CA ILE A 77 -12.69 -9.94 7.84
C ILE A 77 -12.68 -11.15 6.93
N VAL A 78 -13.82 -11.81 6.77
CA VAL A 78 -13.96 -13.00 5.91
C VAL A 78 -13.73 -12.62 4.45
N PHE A 79 -14.24 -11.47 4.01
CA PHE A 79 -14.00 -10.95 2.67
C PHE A 79 -12.50 -10.78 2.40
N TYR A 80 -11.76 -10.12 3.30
CA TYR A 80 -10.31 -9.93 3.14
C TYR A 80 -9.50 -11.23 3.28
N LEU A 81 -9.94 -12.15 4.12
CA LEU A 81 -9.31 -13.48 4.19
C LEU A 81 -9.51 -14.29 2.90
N LYS A 82 -10.67 -14.17 2.26
CA LYS A 82 -10.92 -14.82 0.97
C LYS A 82 -10.08 -14.19 -0.16
N ASN A 83 -9.97 -12.85 -0.20
CA ASN A 83 -9.34 -12.14 -1.31
C ASN A 83 -7.81 -11.99 -1.16
N LEU A 84 -7.30 -11.75 0.03
CA LEU A 84 -5.87 -11.58 0.30
C LEU A 84 -5.22 -12.81 0.95
N GLY A 85 -6.04 -13.69 1.56
CA GLY A 85 -5.55 -14.90 2.19
C GLY A 85 -4.54 -14.67 3.30
N LEU A 86 -3.49 -15.49 3.31
CA LEU A 86 -2.43 -15.45 4.31
C LEU A 86 -1.73 -14.09 4.43
N PRO A 87 -1.44 -13.32 3.36
CA PRO A 87 -0.88 -11.97 3.46
C PRO A 87 -1.67 -11.04 4.38
N PHE A 88 -3.00 -11.14 4.41
CA PHE A 88 -3.82 -10.33 5.31
C PHE A 88 -3.59 -10.67 6.79
N VAL A 89 -3.46 -11.95 7.13
CA VAL A 89 -3.13 -12.40 8.48
C VAL A 89 -1.73 -11.95 8.88
N LEU A 90 -0.76 -12.10 7.97
CA LEU A 90 0.61 -11.69 8.20
C LEU A 90 0.76 -10.17 8.32
N LEU A 91 -0.11 -9.37 7.69
CA LEU A 91 -0.16 -7.93 7.90
C LEU A 91 -0.42 -7.58 9.37
N LEU A 92 -1.36 -8.27 10.02
CA LEU A 92 -1.65 -8.05 11.45
C LEU A 92 -0.44 -8.41 12.31
N LEU A 93 0.26 -9.48 11.98
CA LEU A 93 1.50 -9.88 12.66
C LEU A 93 2.68 -8.96 12.34
N SER A 94 2.69 -8.36 11.15
CA SER A 94 3.78 -7.48 10.70
C SER A 94 3.97 -6.28 11.62
N SER A 95 2.90 -5.73 12.18
CA SER A 95 2.97 -4.59 13.11
C SER A 95 3.83 -4.86 14.36
N PHE A 96 4.00 -6.13 14.73
CA PHE A 96 4.81 -6.54 15.89
C PHE A 96 6.25 -6.95 15.55
N VAL A 97 6.51 -7.26 14.29
CA VAL A 97 7.77 -7.90 13.85
C VAL A 97 8.55 -7.01 12.90
N VAL A 98 7.86 -6.31 11.99
CA VAL A 98 8.47 -5.49 10.93
C VAL A 98 9.22 -4.30 11.51
N SER A 99 10.34 -3.96 10.90
CA SER A 99 11.13 -2.80 11.30
C SER A 99 10.34 -1.50 11.12
N ALA A 100 10.54 -0.53 12.01
CA ALA A 100 9.93 0.79 11.91
C ALA A 100 10.23 1.51 10.58
N ARG A 101 11.35 1.17 9.93
CA ARG A 101 11.72 1.69 8.62
C ARG A 101 10.76 1.18 7.53
N ASN A 102 10.53 -0.13 7.49
CA ASN A 102 9.68 -0.76 6.48
C ASN A 102 8.21 -0.39 6.70
N LEU A 103 7.79 -0.28 7.96
CA LEU A 103 6.46 0.24 8.29
C LEU A 103 6.26 1.67 7.81
N LYS A 104 7.27 2.56 7.94
CA LYS A 104 7.21 3.93 7.40
C LYS A 104 7.12 3.97 5.87
N ILE A 105 7.79 3.04 5.19
CA ILE A 105 7.71 2.91 3.72
C ILE A 105 6.33 2.40 3.31
N GLY A 106 5.76 1.45 4.05
CA GLY A 106 4.44 0.89 3.78
C GLY A 106 3.26 1.78 4.19
N ALA A 107 3.45 2.68 5.15
CA ALA A 107 2.38 3.52 5.71
C ALA A 107 1.57 4.30 4.66
N PRO A 108 2.16 4.93 3.62
CA PRO A 108 1.39 5.60 2.58
C PRO A 108 0.42 4.68 1.84
N TYR A 109 0.80 3.44 1.63
CA TYR A 109 -0.01 2.45 0.91
C TYR A 109 -1.13 1.88 1.79
N LEU A 110 -0.86 1.67 3.08
CA LEU A 110 -1.88 1.35 4.06
C LEU A 110 -2.89 2.49 4.19
N LEU A 111 -2.43 3.74 4.11
CA LEU A 111 -3.31 4.90 4.09
C LEU A 111 -4.19 4.93 2.84
N ILE A 112 -3.64 4.63 1.65
CA ILE A 112 -4.43 4.52 0.42
C ILE A 112 -5.51 3.46 0.59
N TRP A 113 -5.15 2.29 1.11
CA TRP A 113 -6.10 1.21 1.34
C TRP A 113 -7.19 1.63 2.32
N PHE A 114 -6.82 2.25 3.45
CA PHE A 114 -7.76 2.74 4.44
C PHE A 114 -8.71 3.80 3.87
N VAL A 115 -8.20 4.75 3.11
CA VAL A 115 -9.01 5.79 2.46
C VAL A 115 -9.94 5.18 1.40
N ALA A 116 -9.45 4.20 0.64
CA ALA A 116 -10.27 3.48 -0.34
C ALA A 116 -11.40 2.67 0.31
N GLU A 117 -11.23 2.20 1.54
CA GLU A 117 -12.29 1.53 2.31
C GLU A 117 -13.41 2.47 2.77
N LEU A 118 -13.06 3.72 3.06
CA LEU A 118 -14.01 4.70 3.59
C LEU A 118 -14.77 5.47 2.51
N ALA A 119 -14.21 5.55 1.30
CA ALA A 119 -14.76 6.36 0.24
C ALA A 119 -14.58 5.73 -1.13
N ALA A 120 -15.66 5.72 -1.89
CA ALA A 120 -15.62 5.44 -3.33
C ALA A 120 -15.37 6.74 -4.08
N PHE A 121 -14.34 6.76 -4.94
CA PHE A 121 -13.89 7.93 -5.69
C PHE A 121 -14.38 7.95 -7.13
N GLN A 122 -15.21 7.00 -7.51
CA GLN A 122 -15.78 6.90 -8.84
C GLN A 122 -17.20 6.35 -8.77
N PRO A 123 -18.07 6.70 -9.73
CA PRO A 123 -19.42 6.14 -9.81
C PRO A 123 -19.42 4.63 -9.98
N ASN A 124 -18.40 4.09 -10.67
CA ASN A 124 -18.22 2.66 -10.88
C ASN A 124 -17.31 2.06 -9.78
N ASP A 125 -17.85 1.18 -8.97
CA ASP A 125 -17.14 0.51 -7.88
C ASP A 125 -15.93 -0.29 -8.40
N TYR A 126 -16.01 -0.83 -9.60
CA TYR A 126 -14.91 -1.59 -10.21
C TYR A 126 -13.63 -0.77 -10.40
N ASP A 127 -13.75 0.52 -10.68
CA ASP A 127 -12.60 1.40 -10.82
C ASP A 127 -11.95 1.75 -9.49
N ASN A 128 -12.69 1.69 -8.39
CA ASN A 128 -12.16 1.88 -7.04
C ASN A 128 -11.31 0.70 -6.56
N ASN A 129 -11.56 -0.52 -7.07
CA ASN A 129 -10.72 -1.69 -6.76
C ASN A 129 -9.24 -1.49 -7.08
N LYS A 130 -8.92 -0.66 -8.07
CA LYS A 130 -7.53 -0.33 -8.42
C LYS A 130 -6.75 0.28 -7.26
N LEU A 131 -7.42 1.00 -6.36
CA LEU A 131 -6.81 1.56 -5.16
C LEU A 131 -6.51 0.48 -4.13
N LEU A 132 -7.42 -0.46 -3.96
CA LEU A 132 -7.22 -1.61 -3.07
C LEU A 132 -6.08 -2.50 -3.58
N PHE A 133 -5.93 -2.70 -4.90
CA PHE A 133 -4.81 -3.44 -5.47
C PHE A 133 -3.46 -2.79 -5.17
N VAL A 134 -3.37 -1.46 -5.23
CA VAL A 134 -2.14 -0.74 -4.84
C VAL A 134 -1.81 -1.01 -3.38
N GLY A 135 -2.80 -0.94 -2.49
CA GLY A 135 -2.63 -1.30 -1.07
C GLY A 135 -2.22 -2.76 -0.90
N ALA A 136 -2.86 -3.69 -1.62
CA ALA A 136 -2.61 -5.12 -1.53
C ALA A 136 -1.16 -5.50 -1.87
N VAL A 137 -0.55 -4.89 -2.90
CA VAL A 137 0.87 -5.10 -3.24
C VAL A 137 1.78 -4.81 -2.05
N PHE A 138 1.50 -3.73 -1.32
CA PHE A 138 2.30 -3.37 -0.14
C PHE A 138 1.99 -4.24 1.08
N ILE A 139 0.74 -4.66 1.25
CA ILE A 139 0.38 -5.65 2.27
C ILE A 139 1.19 -6.93 2.06
N CYS A 140 1.28 -7.43 0.83
CA CYS A 140 2.10 -8.58 0.48
C CYS A 140 3.59 -8.34 0.76
N GLY A 141 4.10 -7.14 0.45
CA GLY A 141 5.48 -6.77 0.75
C GLY A 141 5.79 -6.76 2.25
N LEU A 142 4.90 -6.18 3.07
CA LEU A 142 5.04 -6.18 4.53
C LEU A 142 4.89 -7.60 5.11
N ALA A 143 4.01 -8.41 4.57
CA ALA A 143 3.83 -9.80 4.96
C ALA A 143 5.10 -10.62 4.67
N ALA A 144 5.70 -10.42 3.50
CA ALA A 144 6.96 -11.07 3.14
C ALA A 144 8.11 -10.65 4.07
N ASP A 145 8.23 -9.35 4.37
CA ASP A 145 9.22 -8.84 5.32
C ASP A 145 9.01 -9.43 6.73
N ALA A 146 7.75 -9.55 7.18
CA ALA A 146 7.43 -10.18 8.45
C ALA A 146 7.88 -11.65 8.49
N LEU A 147 7.66 -12.41 7.42
CA LEU A 147 8.11 -13.80 7.32
C LEU A 147 9.63 -13.91 7.37
N VAL A 148 10.35 -13.04 6.65
CA VAL A 148 11.82 -13.02 6.69
C VAL A 148 12.32 -12.72 8.09
N GLN A 149 11.77 -11.72 8.76
CA GLN A 149 12.18 -11.37 10.11
C GLN A 149 11.83 -12.45 11.16
N LEU A 150 10.69 -13.10 11.01
CA LEU A 150 10.36 -14.26 11.85
C LEU A 150 11.35 -15.40 11.63
N TYR A 151 11.69 -15.66 10.36
CA TYR A 151 12.70 -16.66 10.01
C TYR A 151 14.08 -16.33 10.61
N GLU A 152 14.54 -15.10 10.46
CA GLU A 152 15.83 -14.65 11.02
C GLU A 152 15.85 -14.73 12.54
N ARG A 153 14.75 -14.34 13.21
CA ARG A 153 14.67 -14.28 14.67
C ARG A 153 14.53 -15.66 15.30
N TYR A 154 13.72 -16.54 14.74
CA TYR A 154 13.39 -17.83 15.34
C TYR A 154 14.01 -19.00 14.58
N GLY A 155 14.25 -18.89 13.28
CA GLY A 155 14.87 -19.92 12.47
C GLY A 155 16.27 -20.30 12.98
N ALA A 156 17.05 -19.31 13.41
CA ALA A 156 18.39 -19.53 13.96
C ALA A 156 18.43 -20.52 15.15
N VAL A 157 17.38 -20.55 15.97
CA VAL A 157 17.27 -21.46 17.12
C VAL A 157 17.15 -22.91 16.66
N TYR A 158 16.50 -23.17 15.54
CA TYR A 158 16.27 -24.51 14.98
C TYR A 158 17.37 -24.97 14.03
N TRP A 159 18.30 -24.09 13.67
CA TRP A 159 19.40 -24.42 12.75
C TRP A 159 20.47 -25.32 13.36
N CYS A 160 20.42 -25.57 14.67
CA CYS A 160 21.36 -26.46 15.36
C CYS A 160 21.19 -27.94 15.00
N SER A 161 20.06 -28.35 14.42
CA SER A 161 19.82 -29.72 13.99
C SER A 161 19.41 -29.80 12.50
N ALA A 162 19.78 -30.87 11.82
CA ALA A 162 19.39 -31.11 10.40
C ALA A 162 17.85 -31.18 10.27
N ILE A 163 17.18 -31.80 11.23
CA ILE A 163 15.71 -31.91 11.28
C ILE A 163 15.08 -30.54 11.46
N GLY A 164 15.63 -29.68 12.33
CA GLY A 164 15.15 -28.32 12.52
C GLY A 164 15.25 -27.47 11.26
N LYS A 165 16.38 -27.55 10.53
CA LYS A 165 16.56 -26.88 9.24
C LYS A 165 15.51 -27.31 8.21
N ALA A 166 15.33 -28.61 8.04
CA ALA A 166 14.34 -29.15 7.13
C ALA A 166 12.92 -28.69 7.49
N GLY A 167 12.57 -28.70 8.78
CA GLY A 167 11.28 -28.23 9.29
C GLY A 167 11.00 -26.77 8.96
N VAL A 168 11.98 -25.87 9.19
CA VAL A 168 11.85 -24.44 8.88
C VAL A 168 11.70 -24.17 7.39
N VAL A 169 12.50 -24.86 6.55
CA VAL A 169 12.42 -24.74 5.09
C VAL A 169 11.06 -25.25 4.59
N LEU A 170 10.61 -26.39 5.09
CA LEU A 170 9.31 -26.95 4.73
C LEU A 170 8.15 -26.02 5.12
N LEU A 171 8.17 -25.49 6.33
CA LEU A 171 7.17 -24.52 6.81
C LEU A 171 7.15 -23.27 5.93
N GLY A 172 8.32 -22.71 5.63
CA GLY A 172 8.46 -21.56 4.74
C GLY A 172 7.90 -21.83 3.34
N ALA A 173 8.23 -22.98 2.76
CA ALA A 173 7.71 -23.42 1.46
C ALA A 173 6.19 -23.59 1.49
N CYS A 174 5.63 -24.21 2.53
CA CYS A 174 4.18 -24.36 2.69
C CYS A 174 3.47 -23.00 2.80
N LEU A 175 4.03 -22.06 3.59
CA LEU A 175 3.47 -20.71 3.74
C LEU A 175 3.49 -19.93 2.40
N LEU A 176 4.59 -20.03 1.65
CA LEU A 176 4.69 -19.42 0.31
C LEU A 176 3.70 -20.05 -0.66
N PHE A 177 3.57 -21.38 -0.64
CA PHE A 177 2.63 -22.10 -1.49
C PHE A 177 1.17 -21.72 -1.20
N VAL A 178 0.78 -21.68 0.08
CA VAL A 178 -0.57 -21.25 0.50
C VAL A 178 -0.84 -19.80 0.11
N SER A 179 0.16 -18.92 0.27
CA SER A 179 0.03 -17.51 -0.15
C SER A 179 -0.16 -17.38 -1.67
N ALA A 180 0.57 -18.17 -2.47
CA ALA A 180 0.46 -18.15 -3.91
C ALA A 180 -0.90 -18.71 -4.40
N ILE A 181 -1.36 -19.81 -3.84
CA ILE A 181 -2.67 -20.40 -4.19
C ILE A 181 -3.82 -19.44 -3.88
N SER A 182 -3.78 -18.75 -2.76
CA SER A 182 -4.79 -17.76 -2.40
C SER A 182 -4.96 -16.68 -3.47
N GLY A 183 -3.88 -16.29 -4.17
CA GLY A 183 -3.94 -15.36 -5.29
C GLY A 183 -4.41 -15.96 -6.64
N PHE A 184 -4.42 -17.29 -6.76
CA PHE A 184 -4.91 -17.98 -7.97
C PHE A 184 -6.40 -18.35 -7.92
N LEU A 185 -6.99 -18.37 -6.71
CA LEU A 185 -8.38 -18.79 -6.49
C LEU A 185 -9.36 -17.59 -6.44
N THR A 186 -8.87 -16.37 -6.52
CA THR A 186 -9.64 -15.14 -6.62
C THR A 186 -9.64 -14.59 -8.05
#